data_a93fb8d094e8c083cb0243da00b8f2a3
#
_entry.id   a93fb8d094e8c083cb0243da00b8f2a3
#
_cell.length_a   1.000
_cell.length_b   1.000
_cell.length_c   1.000
_cell.angle_alpha   90.00
_cell.angle_beta   90.00
_cell.angle_gamma   90.00
#
_symmetry.space_group_name_H-M   'P 1'
#
loop_
_entity.id
_entity.type
_entity.pdbx_description
1 polymer ?
#
loop_
_entity_poly.entity_id
_entity_poly.type
_entity_poly.pdbx_seq_one_letter_code
_entity_poly.pdbx_strand_id
1 'polypeptide(L)'
;AAVPTPRLPDRTVIAAAVAPPPSRPVVTASAIPIVPVPVAPLPAARARVPTPAPAPVQLASVPAGDWGIQVGAFRSPTESNKAVEDARRAVPDLLTPARVYVMEVNTPAGRLYRARLIGVSSASADRACARLSSQGSACMTVSPS
;
A
#
# COMPACT_ATOMS: atom_id res chain seq x y z
N ALA A 1 -49.25 6.13 -36.55
CA ALA A 1 -48.43 6.74 -35.54
C ALA A 1 -47.05 6.07 -35.62
N ALA A 2 -46.07 6.77 -36.21
CA ALA A 2 -44.69 6.28 -36.37
C ALA A 2 -43.91 6.59 -35.10
N VAL A 3 -43.31 5.56 -34.50
CA VAL A 3 -42.43 5.66 -33.34
C VAL A 3 -41.05 6.13 -33.82
N PRO A 4 -40.48 7.23 -33.31
CA PRO A 4 -39.12 7.65 -33.68
C PRO A 4 -38.08 6.74 -33.03
N THR A 5 -37.22 6.16 -33.86
CA THR A 5 -36.05 5.37 -33.46
C THR A 5 -35.01 6.29 -32.85
N PRO A 6 -34.47 5.99 -31.65
CA PRO A 6 -33.38 6.79 -31.11
C PRO A 6 -32.10 6.54 -31.91
N ARG A 7 -31.54 7.61 -32.45
CA ARG A 7 -30.26 7.64 -33.15
C ARG A 7 -29.14 7.51 -32.11
N LEU A 8 -28.30 6.45 -32.19
CA LEU A 8 -27.08 6.33 -31.42
C LEU A 8 -26.11 7.47 -31.76
N PRO A 9 -25.43 8.07 -30.80
CA PRO A 9 -24.38 9.04 -31.08
C PRO A 9 -23.17 8.34 -31.69
N ASP A 10 -22.66 8.93 -32.77
CA ASP A 10 -21.42 8.55 -33.44
C ASP A 10 -20.27 8.50 -32.44
N ARG A 11 -19.66 7.33 -32.38
CA ARG A 11 -18.49 7.08 -31.54
C ARG A 11 -17.27 7.61 -32.30
N THR A 12 -16.95 8.89 -32.14
CA THR A 12 -15.68 9.45 -32.59
C THR A 12 -14.56 8.80 -31.82
N VAL A 13 -13.87 7.83 -32.41
CA VAL A 13 -12.65 7.23 -31.89
C VAL A 13 -11.56 8.28 -31.99
N ILE A 14 -11.30 8.97 -30.88
CA ILE A 14 -10.10 9.78 -30.76
C ILE A 14 -8.95 8.79 -30.57
N ALA A 15 -8.14 8.60 -31.62
CA ALA A 15 -6.89 7.89 -31.54
C ALA A 15 -5.96 8.64 -30.57
N ALA A 16 -5.81 8.13 -29.35
CA ALA A 16 -4.82 8.61 -28.42
C ALA A 16 -3.44 8.26 -28.97
N ALA A 17 -2.69 9.27 -29.41
CA ALA A 17 -1.31 9.14 -29.76
C ALA A 17 -0.52 8.65 -28.53
N VAL A 18 0.01 7.44 -28.64
CA VAL A 18 0.93 6.87 -27.65
C VAL A 18 2.24 7.66 -27.77
N ALA A 19 2.52 8.50 -26.77
CA ALA A 19 3.81 9.16 -26.63
C ALA A 19 4.88 8.11 -26.28
N PRO A 20 6.07 8.15 -26.93
CA PRO A 20 7.15 7.23 -26.59
C PRO A 20 7.67 7.53 -25.17
N PRO A 21 8.12 6.51 -24.42
CA PRO A 21 8.67 6.70 -23.08
C PRO A 21 9.96 7.51 -23.14
N PRO A 22 10.23 8.39 -22.15
CA PRO A 22 11.46 9.17 -22.09
C PRO A 22 12.66 8.25 -21.93
N SER A 23 13.65 8.43 -22.81
CA SER A 23 14.95 7.72 -22.77
C SER A 23 15.65 8.01 -21.44
N ARG A 24 16.03 6.96 -20.72
CA ARG A 24 16.86 7.08 -19.51
C ARG A 24 18.23 7.64 -19.88
N PRO A 25 18.76 8.61 -19.13
CA PRO A 25 20.15 9.01 -19.32
C PRO A 25 21.09 7.86 -18.93
N VAL A 26 21.95 7.49 -19.87
CA VAL A 26 23.06 6.56 -19.62
C VAL A 26 24.08 7.32 -18.78
N VAL A 27 24.19 6.99 -17.49
CA VAL A 27 25.28 7.48 -16.64
C VAL A 27 26.54 6.75 -17.04
N THR A 28 27.41 7.46 -17.76
CA THR A 28 28.77 7.01 -18.03
C THR A 28 29.53 6.96 -16.70
N ALA A 29 29.92 5.76 -16.30
CA ALA A 29 30.74 5.55 -15.12
C ALA A 29 32.13 6.16 -15.37
N SER A 30 32.42 7.29 -14.77
CA SER A 30 33.80 7.84 -14.71
C SER A 30 34.63 6.97 -13.77
N ALA A 31 35.64 6.33 -14.34
CA ALA A 31 36.62 5.58 -13.57
C ALA A 31 37.39 6.52 -12.65
N ILE A 32 37.30 6.31 -11.35
CA ILE A 32 38.08 7.00 -10.32
C ILE A 32 39.44 6.30 -10.26
N PRO A 33 40.59 7.02 -10.41
CA PRO A 33 41.90 6.41 -10.26
C PRO A 33 42.14 6.02 -8.80
N ILE A 34 42.47 4.75 -8.58
CA ILE A 34 42.83 4.23 -7.26
C ILE A 34 44.22 4.68 -6.95
N VAL A 35 44.38 5.61 -5.99
CA VAL A 35 45.68 6.00 -5.45
C VAL A 35 46.04 4.97 -4.35
N PRO A 36 47.20 4.29 -4.42
CA PRO A 36 47.59 3.36 -3.36
C PRO A 36 47.96 4.14 -2.10
N VAL A 37 47.25 3.90 -1.00
CA VAL A 37 47.56 4.44 0.31
C VAL A 37 48.65 3.56 0.95
N PRO A 38 49.76 4.10 1.47
CA PRO A 38 50.76 3.28 2.17
C PRO A 38 50.18 2.70 3.45
N VAL A 39 50.31 1.39 3.60
CA VAL A 39 49.89 0.62 4.77
C VAL A 39 50.88 0.92 5.91
N ALA A 40 50.45 1.60 6.95
CA ALA A 40 51.19 1.73 8.19
C ALA A 40 51.05 0.45 9.04
N PRO A 41 52.11 -0.06 9.72
CA PRO A 41 52.02 -1.27 10.48
C PRO A 41 51.13 -1.12 11.71
N LEU A 42 50.25 -2.12 11.93
CA LEU A 42 49.36 -2.22 13.06
C LEU A 42 50.15 -2.37 14.38
N PRO A 43 49.83 -1.64 15.43
CA PRO A 43 50.24 -1.98 16.78
C PRO A 43 49.45 -3.16 17.31
N ALA A 44 50.20 -4.04 18.05
CA ALA A 44 49.77 -5.32 18.56
C ALA A 44 48.45 -5.35 19.34
N ALA A 45 47.76 -6.46 19.13
CA ALA A 45 46.80 -7.13 19.97
C ALA A 45 46.39 -6.47 21.30
N ARG A 46 45.25 -5.76 21.25
CA ARG A 46 44.45 -5.56 22.46
C ARG A 46 43.49 -6.73 22.58
N ALA A 47 43.50 -7.36 23.77
CA ALA A 47 42.61 -8.46 24.13
C ALA A 47 41.17 -8.17 23.71
N ARG A 48 40.61 -9.06 22.93
CA ARG A 48 39.19 -9.02 22.57
C ARG A 48 38.37 -9.29 23.82
N VAL A 49 37.75 -8.26 24.35
CA VAL A 49 36.63 -8.41 25.27
C VAL A 49 35.55 -9.18 24.50
N PRO A 50 35.03 -10.30 25.00
CA PRO A 50 33.96 -11.00 24.33
C PRO A 50 32.75 -10.06 24.26
N THR A 51 32.44 -9.59 23.06
CA THR A 51 31.18 -8.90 22.77
C THR A 51 30.06 -9.88 23.09
N PRO A 52 29.13 -9.55 24.01
CA PRO A 52 27.97 -10.42 24.21
C PRO A 52 27.26 -10.59 22.89
N ALA A 53 27.02 -11.85 22.49
CA ALA A 53 26.28 -12.19 21.31
C ALA A 53 24.91 -11.44 21.35
N PRO A 54 24.48 -10.78 20.25
CA PRO A 54 23.17 -10.17 20.24
C PRO A 54 22.16 -11.26 20.58
N ALA A 55 21.40 -11.04 21.64
CA ALA A 55 20.28 -11.91 21.99
C ALA A 55 19.39 -12.06 20.76
N PRO A 56 18.88 -13.27 20.46
CA PRO A 56 17.98 -13.45 19.34
C PRO A 56 16.84 -12.44 19.52
N VAL A 57 16.73 -11.49 18.60
CA VAL A 57 15.56 -10.64 18.50
C VAL A 57 14.40 -11.59 18.25
N GLN A 58 13.67 -11.90 19.31
CA GLN A 58 12.36 -12.49 19.17
C GLN A 58 11.58 -11.49 18.32
N LEU A 59 11.37 -11.85 17.05
CA LEU A 59 10.33 -11.23 16.25
C LEU A 59 9.09 -11.36 17.11
N ALA A 60 8.71 -10.26 17.77
CA ALA A 60 7.48 -10.19 18.53
C ALA A 60 6.40 -10.64 17.56
N SER A 61 5.79 -11.79 17.85
CA SER A 61 4.68 -12.30 17.07
C SER A 61 3.65 -11.18 17.09
N VAL A 62 3.48 -10.51 15.95
CA VAL A 62 2.48 -9.46 15.79
C VAL A 62 1.16 -10.08 16.23
N PRO A 63 0.46 -9.49 17.21
CA PRO A 63 -0.79 -10.07 17.68
C PRO A 63 -1.69 -10.34 16.48
N ALA A 64 -2.34 -11.51 16.47
CA ALA A 64 -3.12 -12.01 15.33
C ALA A 64 -4.32 -11.10 14.93
N GLY A 65 -4.37 -9.87 15.41
CA GLY A 65 -5.42 -8.90 15.22
C GLY A 65 -5.00 -7.53 14.70
N ASP A 66 -3.74 -7.35 14.28
CA ASP A 66 -3.28 -6.03 13.81
C ASP A 66 -3.38 -5.83 12.30
N TRP A 67 -3.78 -6.85 11.57
CA TRP A 67 -4.10 -6.74 10.15
C TRP A 67 -5.39 -5.97 9.92
N GLY A 68 -5.54 -5.46 8.72
CA GLY A 68 -6.74 -4.73 8.36
C GLY A 68 -7.02 -4.77 6.87
N ILE A 69 -8.07 -4.07 6.50
CA ILE A 69 -8.42 -3.81 5.12
C ILE A 69 -8.56 -2.31 4.89
N GLN A 70 -8.21 -1.86 3.71
CA GLN A 70 -8.50 -0.53 3.21
C GLN A 70 -9.59 -0.64 2.14
N VAL A 71 -10.71 0.03 2.36
CA VAL A 71 -11.87 -0.01 1.47
C VAL A 71 -11.92 1.16 0.48
N GLY A 72 -10.95 2.05 0.57
CA GLY A 72 -10.81 3.15 -0.37
C GLY A 72 -10.09 4.36 0.20
N ALA A 73 -9.99 5.39 -0.64
CA ALA A 73 -9.52 6.72 -0.27
C ALA A 73 -10.48 7.75 -0.89
N PHE A 74 -11.03 8.62 -0.09
CA PHE A 74 -12.12 9.53 -0.43
C PHE A 74 -11.70 10.97 -0.19
N ARG A 75 -12.42 11.91 -0.80
CA ARG A 75 -12.16 13.35 -0.60
C ARG A 75 -12.85 13.90 0.64
N SER A 76 -13.74 13.13 1.24
CA SER A 76 -14.54 13.52 2.40
C SER A 76 -14.44 12.47 3.51
N PRO A 77 -14.34 12.88 4.79
CA PRO A 77 -14.40 11.95 5.91
C PRO A 77 -15.77 11.26 6.02
N THR A 78 -16.83 11.89 5.59
CA THR A 78 -18.19 11.32 5.59
C THR A 78 -18.28 10.15 4.62
N GLU A 79 -17.74 10.29 3.40
CA GLU A 79 -17.68 9.20 2.42
C GLU A 79 -16.81 8.04 2.91
N SER A 80 -15.69 8.34 3.57
CA SER A 80 -14.81 7.34 4.17
C SER A 80 -15.54 6.52 5.24
N ASN A 81 -16.26 7.18 6.14
CA ASN A 81 -17.03 6.51 7.18
C ASN A 81 -18.15 5.66 6.57
N LYS A 82 -18.87 6.20 5.57
CA LYS A 82 -19.91 5.44 4.88
C LYS A 82 -19.36 4.18 4.22
N ALA A 83 -18.22 4.26 3.54
CA ALA A 83 -17.59 3.11 2.89
C ALA A 83 -17.20 2.02 3.89
N VAL A 84 -16.69 2.40 5.06
CA VAL A 84 -16.38 1.47 6.16
C VAL A 84 -17.63 0.79 6.68
N GLU A 85 -18.71 1.53 6.89
CA GLU A 85 -20.00 1.02 7.35
C GLU A 85 -20.60 0.02 6.34
N ASP A 86 -20.56 0.38 5.05
CA ASP A 86 -21.04 -0.49 3.98
C ASP A 86 -20.23 -1.80 3.92
N ALA A 87 -18.89 -1.73 4.06
CA ALA A 87 -18.04 -2.91 4.13
C ALA A 87 -18.38 -3.80 5.34
N ARG A 88 -18.63 -3.22 6.51
CA ARG A 88 -19.04 -3.97 7.69
C ARG A 88 -20.38 -4.66 7.51
N ARG A 89 -21.34 -4.03 6.84
CA ARG A 89 -22.64 -4.64 6.55
C ARG A 89 -22.53 -5.76 5.53
N ALA A 90 -21.62 -5.64 4.56
CA ALA A 90 -21.41 -6.65 3.52
C ALA A 90 -20.78 -7.94 4.05
N VAL A 91 -19.86 -7.84 5.03
CA VAL A 91 -19.12 -8.98 5.61
C VAL A 91 -19.00 -8.87 7.13
N PRO A 92 -20.13 -8.90 7.85
CA PRO A 92 -20.14 -8.67 9.29
C PRO A 92 -19.38 -9.76 10.06
N ASP A 93 -19.45 -11.00 9.63
CA ASP A 93 -18.81 -12.17 10.24
C ASP A 93 -17.28 -12.04 10.31
N LEU A 94 -16.66 -11.33 9.37
CA LEU A 94 -15.21 -11.15 9.30
C LEU A 94 -14.74 -9.80 9.86
N LEU A 95 -15.60 -8.79 9.87
CA LEU A 95 -15.25 -7.41 10.22
C LEU A 95 -15.85 -6.91 11.54
N THR A 96 -16.63 -7.75 12.26
CA THR A 96 -17.19 -7.38 13.57
C THR A 96 -16.13 -6.93 14.58
N PRO A 97 -14.97 -7.61 14.72
CA PRO A 97 -13.93 -7.18 15.67
C PRO A 97 -13.12 -6.00 15.17
N ALA A 98 -13.21 -5.64 13.89
CA ALA A 98 -12.42 -4.58 13.30
C ALA A 98 -12.78 -3.19 13.85
N ARG A 99 -11.76 -2.37 14.06
CA ARG A 99 -11.91 -0.95 14.41
C ARG A 99 -11.86 -0.09 13.18
N VAL A 100 -12.71 0.92 13.14
CA VAL A 100 -12.68 1.93 12.08
C VAL A 100 -11.46 2.83 12.28
N TYR A 101 -10.69 3.02 11.22
CA TYR A 101 -9.54 3.92 11.21
C TYR A 101 -9.54 4.73 9.90
N VAL A 102 -9.92 5.99 10.01
CA VAL A 102 -9.87 6.93 8.89
C VAL A 102 -8.62 7.80 9.04
N MET A 103 -7.71 7.72 8.07
CA MET A 103 -6.46 8.47 8.05
C MET A 103 -6.50 9.55 6.97
N GLU A 104 -6.26 10.79 7.37
CA GLU A 104 -6.05 11.88 6.43
C GLU A 104 -4.64 11.78 5.82
N VAL A 105 -4.54 11.90 4.50
CA VAL A 105 -3.29 11.99 3.76
C VAL A 105 -3.33 13.13 2.76
N ASN A 106 -2.27 13.93 2.75
CA ASN A 106 -2.10 14.97 1.76
C ASN A 106 -1.38 14.40 0.53
N THR A 107 -1.97 14.60 -0.64
CA THR A 107 -1.41 14.20 -1.93
C THR A 107 -1.27 15.42 -2.82
N PRO A 108 -0.45 15.36 -3.90
CA PRO A 108 -0.38 16.45 -4.87
C PRO A 108 -1.74 16.81 -5.50
N ALA A 109 -2.68 15.85 -5.55
CA ALA A 109 -4.05 16.03 -6.05
C ALA A 109 -5.02 16.54 -4.97
N GLY A 110 -4.55 16.82 -3.76
CA GLY A 110 -5.34 17.30 -2.64
C GLY A 110 -5.42 16.32 -1.47
N ARG A 111 -6.24 16.66 -0.51
CA ARG A 111 -6.45 15.88 0.72
C ARG A 111 -7.34 14.66 0.44
N LEU A 112 -6.91 13.50 0.96
CA LEU A 112 -7.67 12.27 0.90
C LEU A 112 -7.82 11.65 2.29
N TYR A 113 -8.90 10.92 2.48
CA TYR A 113 -9.21 10.17 3.69
C TYR A 113 -9.20 8.68 3.37
N ARG A 114 -8.20 7.96 3.88
CA ARG A 114 -8.09 6.51 3.72
C ARG A 114 -8.99 5.81 4.71
N ALA A 115 -9.96 5.09 4.21
CA ALA A 115 -10.91 4.32 5.01
C ALA A 115 -10.36 2.92 5.28
N ARG A 116 -10.05 2.61 6.53
CA ARG A 116 -9.47 1.33 6.97
C ARG A 116 -10.29 0.69 8.07
N LEU A 117 -10.29 -0.62 8.10
CA LEU A 117 -10.77 -1.47 9.19
C LEU A 117 -9.59 -2.30 9.68
N ILE A 118 -9.16 -2.11 10.93
CA ILE A 118 -7.98 -2.73 11.52
C ILE A 118 -8.37 -3.59 12.73
N GLY A 119 -7.49 -4.53 13.11
CA GLY A 119 -7.73 -5.40 14.27
C GLY A 119 -8.36 -6.74 13.90
N VAL A 120 -8.08 -7.24 12.69
CA VAL A 120 -8.47 -8.56 12.23
C VAL A 120 -7.24 -9.43 11.98
N SER A 121 -7.43 -10.74 11.83
CA SER A 121 -6.35 -11.62 11.38
C SER A 121 -6.07 -11.44 9.89
N SER A 122 -4.87 -11.80 9.41
CA SER A 122 -4.55 -11.75 7.98
C SER A 122 -5.55 -12.58 7.15
N ALA A 123 -5.87 -13.80 7.60
CA ALA A 123 -6.83 -14.66 6.94
C ALA A 123 -8.23 -14.05 6.86
N SER A 124 -8.67 -13.33 7.91
CA SER A 124 -9.96 -12.61 7.90
C SER A 124 -9.93 -11.42 6.95
N ALA A 125 -8.82 -10.67 6.92
CA ALA A 125 -8.63 -9.55 6.00
C ALA A 125 -8.69 -10.02 4.54
N ASP A 126 -7.99 -11.10 4.19
CA ASP A 126 -7.97 -11.65 2.83
C ASP A 126 -9.37 -12.13 2.39
N ARG A 127 -10.07 -12.86 3.27
CA ARG A 127 -11.45 -13.32 2.99
C ARG A 127 -12.43 -12.17 2.86
N ALA A 128 -12.30 -11.15 3.71
CA ALA A 128 -13.14 -9.96 3.63
C ALA A 128 -12.92 -9.22 2.31
N CYS A 129 -11.66 -9.02 1.91
CA CYS A 129 -11.35 -8.40 0.63
C CYS A 129 -11.83 -9.23 -0.56
N ALA A 130 -11.69 -10.56 -0.54
CA ALA A 130 -12.21 -11.43 -1.60
C ALA A 130 -13.73 -11.27 -1.76
N ARG A 131 -14.50 -11.25 -0.67
CA ARG A 131 -15.95 -11.04 -0.70
C ARG A 131 -16.35 -9.64 -1.14
N LEU A 132 -15.68 -8.61 -0.64
CA LEU A 132 -15.95 -7.23 -1.03
C LEU A 132 -15.66 -6.99 -2.51
N SER A 133 -14.55 -7.52 -3.01
CA SER A 133 -14.17 -7.42 -4.42
C SER A 133 -15.17 -8.15 -5.33
N SER A 134 -15.68 -9.30 -4.92
CA SER A 134 -16.73 -10.01 -5.68
C SER A 134 -18.05 -9.25 -5.76
N GLN A 135 -18.27 -8.31 -4.84
CA GLN A 135 -19.42 -7.40 -4.83
C GLN A 135 -19.12 -6.04 -5.52
N GLY A 136 -17.98 -5.92 -6.18
CA GLY A 136 -17.57 -4.70 -6.87
C GLY A 136 -17.04 -3.59 -5.95
N SER A 137 -16.80 -3.88 -4.68
CA SER A 137 -16.23 -2.92 -3.72
C SER A 137 -14.70 -2.97 -3.73
N ALA A 138 -14.07 -1.79 -3.74
CA ALA A 138 -12.61 -1.72 -3.61
C ALA A 138 -12.17 -2.25 -2.25
N CYS A 139 -11.15 -3.12 -2.24
CA CYS A 139 -10.57 -3.64 -1.02
C CYS A 139 -9.08 -3.97 -1.20
N MET A 140 -8.29 -3.66 -0.19
CA MET A 140 -6.88 -3.97 -0.11
C MET A 140 -6.55 -4.44 1.30
N THR A 141 -5.87 -5.57 1.43
CA THR A 141 -5.34 -6.03 2.72
C THR A 141 -4.19 -5.13 3.17
N VAL A 142 -4.18 -4.76 4.44
CA VAL A 142 -3.15 -3.91 5.05
C VAL A 142 -2.48 -4.67 6.16
N SER A 143 -1.16 -4.82 6.07
CA SER A 143 -0.34 -5.40 7.13
C SER A 143 -0.18 -4.41 8.29
N PRO A 144 0.11 -4.92 9.50
CA PRO A 144 0.50 -4.07 10.63
C PRO A 144 1.80 -3.31 10.30
N SER A 145 1.88 -2.07 10.76
CA SER A 145 3.03 -1.17 10.59
C SER A 145 3.88 -1.17 11.85
#